data_540eb44267d17b14a6a2020c0f093064
#
_entry.id   540eb44267d17b14a6a2020c0f093064
#
_cell.length_a   1.000
_cell.length_b   1.000
_cell.length_c   1.000
_cell.angle_alpha   90.00
_cell.angle_beta   90.00
_cell.angle_gamma   90.00
#
_symmetry.space_group_name_H-M   'P 1'
#
loop_
_entity.id
_entity.type
_entity.pdbx_description
1 polymer ?
#
loop_
_entity_poly.entity_id
_entity_poly.type
_entity_poly.pdbx_seq_one_letter_code
_entity_poly.pdbx_strand_id
1 'polypeptide(L)'
;VEMALALADQVPQLALFCGEPLLAGHCAGLRMRAWGHLRMRRVQVREHCPISRIDGNCLISGEASVWRGNRLLLASGAQALPWIAASGLSCDGDGFVHTAPTLQSHSHPQVFAVGDCASLPGVRKSGLYSMRQVPVLAANLSAALRGGALRDYKTHGQRPLLLASGDGGALLGWHQWSAGGQLYGRCKDYFDR
;
A
#
# COMPACT_ATOMS: atom_id res chain seq x y z
N VAL A 1 8.20 -5.26 1.27
CA VAL A 1 8.60 -6.65 0.88
C VAL A 1 9.07 -6.68 -0.56
N GLU A 2 8.22 -6.33 -1.50
CA GLU A 2 8.48 -6.38 -2.94
C GLU A 2 9.74 -5.60 -3.34
N MET A 3 9.85 -4.34 -2.91
CA MET A 3 11.05 -3.53 -3.12
C MET A 3 12.31 -4.15 -2.49
N ALA A 4 12.20 -4.75 -1.32
CA ALA A 4 13.32 -5.42 -0.69
C ALA A 4 13.77 -6.66 -1.51
N LEU A 5 12.83 -7.43 -2.04
CA LEU A 5 13.15 -8.57 -2.92
C LEU A 5 13.78 -8.13 -4.24
N ALA A 6 13.31 -7.02 -4.81
CA ALA A 6 13.88 -6.47 -6.05
C ALA A 6 15.30 -5.92 -5.88
N LEU A 7 15.63 -5.38 -4.70
CA LEU A 7 16.92 -4.77 -4.41
C LEU A 7 17.95 -5.76 -3.81
N ALA A 8 17.51 -6.90 -3.30
CA ALA A 8 18.35 -7.79 -2.51
C ALA A 8 19.62 -8.28 -3.24
N ASP A 9 19.50 -8.50 -4.55
CA ASP A 9 20.62 -8.98 -5.37
C ASP A 9 21.49 -7.81 -5.93
N GLN A 10 21.08 -6.56 -5.69
CA GLN A 10 21.73 -5.35 -6.22
C GLN A 10 22.63 -4.65 -5.20
N VAL A 11 22.51 -4.99 -3.92
CA VAL A 11 23.24 -4.34 -2.82
C VAL A 11 23.85 -5.38 -1.89
N PRO A 12 25.05 -5.10 -1.35
CA PRO A 12 25.77 -6.07 -0.52
C PRO A 12 25.10 -6.33 0.83
N GLN A 13 24.36 -5.37 1.33
CA GLN A 13 23.61 -5.47 2.60
C GLN A 13 22.28 -4.77 2.46
N LEU A 14 21.20 -5.45 2.83
CA LEU A 14 19.85 -4.92 2.85
C LEU A 14 19.14 -5.29 4.14
N ALA A 15 18.52 -4.30 4.78
CA ALA A 15 17.65 -4.53 5.94
C ALA A 15 16.24 -3.98 5.65
N LEU A 16 15.24 -4.71 6.11
CA LEU A 16 13.82 -4.34 6.05
C LEU A 16 13.30 -4.19 7.47
N PHE A 17 12.85 -2.99 7.82
CA PHE A 17 12.26 -2.68 9.12
C PHE A 17 10.76 -2.57 8.97
N CYS A 18 10.03 -3.25 9.85
CA CYS A 18 8.57 -3.26 9.91
C CYS A 18 8.15 -2.87 11.33
N GLY A 19 7.23 -1.92 11.46
CA GLY A 19 6.60 -1.58 12.75
C GLY A 19 5.72 -2.71 13.27
N GLU A 20 5.04 -3.37 12.35
CA GLU A 20 4.17 -4.53 12.56
C GLU A 20 4.84 -5.82 12.03
N PRO A 21 4.24 -7.00 12.25
CA PRO A 21 4.68 -8.22 11.58
C PRO A 21 4.70 -8.06 10.05
N LEU A 22 5.65 -8.70 9.40
CA LEU A 22 5.77 -8.70 7.94
C LEU A 22 4.45 -9.12 7.31
N LEU A 23 3.90 -8.28 6.39
CA LEU A 23 2.61 -8.51 5.75
C LEU A 23 1.48 -8.73 6.77
N ALA A 24 1.43 -7.93 7.84
CA ALA A 24 0.33 -7.93 8.80
C ALA A 24 -1.02 -7.83 8.06
N GLY A 25 -2.01 -8.59 8.53
CA GLY A 25 -3.34 -8.69 7.91
C GLY A 25 -3.42 -9.58 6.66
N HIS A 26 -2.34 -10.28 6.29
CA HIS A 26 -2.34 -11.31 5.25
C HIS A 26 -2.19 -12.71 5.83
N CYS A 27 -2.51 -13.75 5.02
CA CYS A 27 -2.46 -15.14 5.48
C CYS A 27 -1.04 -15.60 5.84
N ALA A 28 -0.96 -16.53 6.79
CA ALA A 28 0.30 -17.07 7.26
C ALA A 28 1.15 -17.68 6.14
N GLY A 29 0.53 -18.35 5.17
CA GLY A 29 1.24 -18.94 4.04
C GLY A 29 1.96 -17.91 3.18
N LEU A 30 1.36 -16.75 2.92
CA LEU A 30 2.01 -15.65 2.18
C LEU A 30 3.19 -15.09 3.00
N ARG A 31 2.99 -14.89 4.31
CA ARG A 31 4.04 -14.42 5.22
C ARG A 31 5.24 -15.37 5.21
N MET A 32 5.01 -16.67 5.38
CA MET A 32 6.08 -17.69 5.36
C MET A 32 6.84 -17.71 4.04
N ARG A 33 6.15 -17.60 2.89
CA ARG A 33 6.80 -17.53 1.58
C ARG A 33 7.66 -16.27 1.45
N ALA A 34 7.12 -15.11 1.82
CA ALA A 34 7.86 -13.84 1.79
C ALA A 34 9.11 -13.91 2.68
N TRP A 35 9.00 -14.45 3.89
CA TRP A 35 10.13 -14.71 4.78
C TRP A 35 11.17 -15.62 4.16
N GLY A 36 10.74 -16.73 3.53
CA GLY A 36 11.65 -17.66 2.83
C GLY A 36 12.46 -16.94 1.74
N HIS A 37 11.80 -16.18 0.88
CA HIS A 37 12.47 -15.42 -0.19
C HIS A 37 13.43 -14.36 0.34
N LEU A 38 13.03 -13.60 1.36
CA LEU A 38 13.91 -12.58 1.99
C LEU A 38 15.14 -13.24 2.64
N ARG A 39 14.94 -14.35 3.36
CA ARG A 39 16.02 -15.08 4.01
C ARG A 39 17.01 -15.68 3.01
N MET A 40 16.52 -16.31 1.94
CA MET A 40 17.39 -16.86 0.87
C MET A 40 18.27 -15.79 0.25
N ARG A 41 17.77 -14.54 0.15
CA ARG A 41 18.52 -13.38 -0.36
C ARG A 41 19.24 -12.60 0.72
N ARG A 42 19.40 -13.15 1.91
CA ARG A 42 20.16 -12.56 3.03
C ARG A 42 19.64 -11.18 3.45
N VAL A 43 18.37 -10.86 3.20
CA VAL A 43 17.76 -9.63 3.70
C VAL A 43 17.55 -9.73 5.21
N GLN A 44 18.06 -8.77 5.96
CA GLN A 44 17.82 -8.69 7.40
C GLN A 44 16.45 -8.11 7.65
N VAL A 45 15.50 -8.91 8.14
CA VAL A 45 14.16 -8.45 8.49
C VAL A 45 14.06 -8.22 9.98
N ARG A 46 13.55 -7.06 10.38
CA ARG A 46 13.27 -6.70 11.77
C ARG A 46 11.81 -6.28 11.89
N GLU A 47 11.01 -7.15 12.44
CA GLU A 47 9.61 -6.92 12.78
C GLU A 47 9.51 -6.23 14.15
N HIS A 48 8.38 -5.63 14.44
CA HIS A 48 8.12 -4.87 15.68
C HIS A 48 9.19 -3.82 15.98
N CYS A 49 9.74 -3.24 14.92
CA CYS A 49 10.78 -2.22 15.02
C CYS A 49 10.34 -0.94 14.27
N PRO A 50 9.40 -0.19 14.85
CA PRO A 50 8.93 1.06 14.26
C PRO A 50 10.07 2.08 14.25
N ILE A 51 10.38 2.62 13.08
CA ILE A 51 11.37 3.68 12.95
C ILE A 51 10.70 5.01 13.30
N SER A 52 11.17 5.62 14.38
CA SER A 52 10.63 6.89 14.90
C SER A 52 11.32 8.10 14.29
N ARG A 53 12.59 7.99 13.93
CA ARG A 53 13.40 9.10 13.41
C ARG A 53 14.57 8.59 12.54
N ILE A 54 14.94 9.42 11.58
CA ILE A 54 16.16 9.26 10.78
C ILE A 54 17.13 10.37 11.20
N ASP A 55 18.34 9.99 11.58
CA ASP A 55 19.38 10.92 12.02
C ASP A 55 20.65 10.68 11.19
N GLY A 56 20.86 11.55 10.22
CA GLY A 56 21.90 11.33 9.20
C GLY A 56 21.73 9.99 8.50
N ASN A 57 22.67 9.07 8.68
CA ASN A 57 22.66 7.71 8.11
C ASN A 57 22.12 6.65 9.08
N CYS A 58 21.57 7.06 10.23
CA CYS A 58 21.09 6.14 11.26
C CYS A 58 19.57 6.08 11.29
N LEU A 59 19.04 4.87 11.43
CA LEU A 59 17.64 4.64 11.76
C LEU A 59 17.48 4.50 13.27
N ILE A 60 16.54 5.25 13.84
CA ILE A 60 16.27 5.29 15.26
C ILE A 60 14.89 4.66 15.52
N SER A 61 14.86 3.74 16.48
CA SER A 61 13.62 3.16 17.01
C SER A 61 13.57 3.44 18.52
N GLY A 62 12.57 4.23 18.96
CA GLY A 62 12.61 4.81 20.29
C GLY A 62 13.83 5.72 20.44
N GLU A 63 14.72 5.38 21.39
CA GLU A 63 15.98 6.11 21.61
C GLU A 63 17.21 5.40 21.05
N ALA A 64 17.04 4.15 20.54
CA ALA A 64 18.16 3.33 20.09
C ALA A 64 18.43 3.50 18.59
N SER A 65 19.71 3.60 18.21
CA SER A 65 20.14 3.45 16.82
C SER A 65 20.10 1.96 16.46
N VAL A 66 19.20 1.59 15.56
CA VAL A 66 18.95 0.19 15.17
C VAL A 66 19.65 -0.21 13.88
N TRP A 67 20.04 0.76 13.06
CA TRP A 67 20.74 0.54 11.80
C TRP A 67 21.50 1.77 11.35
N ARG A 68 22.62 1.53 10.67
CA ARG A 68 23.34 2.57 9.94
C ARG A 68 23.53 2.12 8.50
N GLY A 69 23.12 2.94 7.56
CA GLY A 69 23.20 2.66 6.13
C GLY A 69 23.48 3.92 5.33
N ASN A 70 23.91 3.77 4.09
CA ASN A 70 24.20 4.89 3.20
C ASN A 70 23.04 5.22 2.24
N ARG A 71 22.00 4.39 2.19
CA ARG A 71 20.78 4.63 1.43
C ARG A 71 19.56 4.16 2.22
N LEU A 72 18.49 4.91 2.11
CA LEU A 72 17.21 4.62 2.74
C LEU A 72 16.09 4.71 1.71
N LEU A 73 15.21 3.69 1.72
CA LEU A 73 13.98 3.68 0.96
C LEU A 73 12.80 3.68 1.94
N LEU A 74 11.99 4.72 1.92
CA LEU A 74 10.77 4.80 2.71
C LEU A 74 9.61 4.17 1.94
N ALA A 75 8.98 3.16 2.54
CA ALA A 75 7.81 2.48 2.02
C ALA A 75 6.77 2.28 3.15
N SER A 76 6.50 3.38 3.88
CA SER A 76 5.69 3.39 5.11
C SER A 76 4.19 3.45 4.86
N GLY A 77 3.75 3.45 3.60
CA GLY A 77 2.34 3.61 3.25
C GLY A 77 1.93 5.07 3.04
N ALA A 78 0.65 5.26 2.76
CA ALA A 78 0.08 6.60 2.58
C ALA A 78 -0.08 7.31 3.93
N GLN A 79 0.25 8.59 3.95
CA GLN A 79 -0.01 9.50 5.06
C GLN A 79 -0.81 10.68 4.54
N ALA A 80 -1.86 11.06 5.24
CA ALA A 80 -2.64 12.23 4.87
C ALA A 80 -1.80 13.50 5.02
N LEU A 81 -1.92 14.38 4.05
CA LEU A 81 -1.25 15.68 4.11
C LEU A 81 -1.98 16.61 5.09
N PRO A 82 -1.28 17.34 5.95
CA PRO A 82 -1.91 18.17 7.01
C PRO A 82 -2.90 19.19 6.48
N TRP A 83 -2.71 19.72 5.27
CA TRP A 83 -3.59 20.69 4.66
C TRP A 83 -5.01 20.12 4.39
N ILE A 84 -5.15 18.80 4.23
CA ILE A 84 -6.46 18.16 3.99
C ILE A 84 -7.37 18.39 5.22
N ALA A 85 -6.89 18.07 6.40
CA ALA A 85 -7.64 18.34 7.63
C ALA A 85 -7.88 19.84 7.86
N ALA A 86 -6.89 20.69 7.51
CA ALA A 86 -7.00 22.14 7.63
C ALA A 86 -7.96 22.79 6.61
N SER A 87 -8.35 22.07 5.55
CA SER A 87 -9.26 22.59 4.51
C SER A 87 -10.74 22.62 4.92
N GLY A 88 -11.10 22.06 6.09
CA GLY A 88 -12.49 21.92 6.53
C GLY A 88 -13.22 20.72 5.92
N LEU A 89 -12.55 19.87 5.15
CA LEU A 89 -13.12 18.63 4.68
C LEU A 89 -13.31 17.64 5.85
N SER A 90 -14.40 16.88 5.84
CA SER A 90 -14.58 15.77 6.77
C SER A 90 -13.52 14.70 6.51
N CYS A 91 -12.75 14.36 7.54
CA CYS A 91 -11.66 13.39 7.47
C CYS A 91 -11.87 12.26 8.48
N ASP A 92 -11.22 11.12 8.23
CA ASP A 92 -11.09 10.04 9.22
C ASP A 92 -10.04 10.37 10.30
N GLY A 93 -9.85 9.46 11.27
CA GLY A 93 -8.88 9.64 12.35
C GLY A 93 -7.43 9.79 11.91
N ASP A 94 -7.11 9.35 10.69
CA ASP A 94 -5.78 9.44 10.07
C ASP A 94 -5.63 10.67 9.16
N GLY A 95 -6.68 11.49 9.01
CA GLY A 95 -6.68 12.74 8.24
C GLY A 95 -7.00 12.57 6.76
N PHE A 96 -7.47 11.42 6.31
CA PHE A 96 -7.90 11.19 4.92
C PHE A 96 -9.35 11.63 4.71
N VAL A 97 -9.65 12.18 3.52
CA VAL A 97 -10.99 12.68 3.20
C VAL A 97 -12.03 11.57 3.26
N HIS A 98 -13.02 11.71 4.12
CA HIS A 98 -14.19 10.82 4.14
C HIS A 98 -14.98 10.96 2.84
N THR A 99 -15.19 9.86 2.12
CA THR A 99 -15.94 9.85 0.87
C THR A 99 -17.12 8.88 0.91
N ALA A 100 -18.19 9.30 0.25
CA ALA A 100 -19.32 8.44 -0.07
C ALA A 100 -18.94 7.41 -1.17
N PRO A 101 -19.75 6.37 -1.43
CA PRO A 101 -19.55 5.47 -2.56
C PRO A 101 -19.48 6.17 -3.92
N THR A 102 -20.11 7.34 -4.06
CA THR A 102 -19.99 8.21 -5.24
C THR A 102 -18.64 8.92 -5.37
N LEU A 103 -17.71 8.70 -4.44
CA LEU A 103 -16.40 9.33 -4.35
C LEU A 103 -16.44 10.83 -4.00
N GLN A 104 -17.62 11.35 -3.65
CA GLN A 104 -17.78 12.70 -3.14
C GLN A 104 -17.37 12.79 -1.68
N SER A 105 -16.80 13.91 -1.27
CA SER A 105 -16.61 14.22 0.14
C SER A 105 -17.96 14.27 0.87
N HIS A 106 -18.01 13.71 2.07
CA HIS A 106 -19.22 13.77 2.90
C HIS A 106 -19.60 15.17 3.31
N SER A 107 -18.64 16.08 3.49
CA SER A 107 -18.90 17.46 3.93
C SER A 107 -19.10 18.44 2.78
N HIS A 108 -18.56 18.14 1.59
CA HIS A 108 -18.56 19.05 0.44
C HIS A 108 -18.85 18.29 -0.84
N PRO A 109 -20.12 18.20 -1.28
CA PRO A 109 -20.53 17.38 -2.43
C PRO A 109 -19.85 17.76 -3.76
N GLN A 110 -19.36 18.99 -3.88
CA GLN A 110 -18.58 19.45 -5.05
C GLN A 110 -17.14 18.96 -5.07
N VAL A 111 -16.64 18.38 -3.97
CA VAL A 111 -15.29 17.85 -3.86
C VAL A 111 -15.33 16.33 -3.99
N PHE A 112 -14.47 15.80 -4.86
CA PHE A 112 -14.27 14.37 -5.04
C PHE A 112 -12.86 14.00 -4.59
N ALA A 113 -12.72 12.84 -3.93
CA ALA A 113 -11.42 12.31 -3.52
C ALA A 113 -11.35 10.80 -3.83
N VAL A 114 -10.18 10.35 -4.31
CA VAL A 114 -9.91 8.96 -4.67
C VAL A 114 -8.47 8.59 -4.31
N GLY A 115 -8.20 7.30 -4.23
CA GLY A 115 -6.84 6.80 -3.97
C GLY A 115 -6.36 7.08 -2.56
N ASP A 116 -5.08 7.41 -2.44
CA ASP A 116 -4.41 7.48 -1.14
C ASP A 116 -4.85 8.66 -0.27
N CYS A 117 -5.47 9.70 -0.84
CA CYS A 117 -6.01 10.83 -0.06
C CYS A 117 -7.43 10.60 0.47
N ALA A 118 -8.11 9.54 0.00
CA ALA A 118 -9.51 9.25 0.34
C ALA A 118 -9.64 8.14 1.37
N SER A 119 -10.67 8.22 2.20
CA SER A 119 -11.13 7.18 3.09
C SER A 119 -12.53 6.76 2.67
N LEU A 120 -12.63 5.62 2.01
CA LEU A 120 -13.88 4.99 1.62
C LEU A 120 -14.03 3.67 2.40
N PRO A 121 -15.13 3.46 3.13
CA PRO A 121 -15.32 2.25 3.93
C PRO A 121 -15.16 0.96 3.11
N GLY A 122 -14.39 0.01 3.64
CA GLY A 122 -14.14 -1.28 2.98
C GLY A 122 -13.12 -1.25 1.84
N VAL A 123 -12.50 -0.11 1.55
CA VAL A 123 -11.45 0.02 0.53
C VAL A 123 -10.09 0.18 1.19
N ARG A 124 -9.15 -0.70 0.84
CA ARG A 124 -7.75 -0.55 1.26
C ARG A 124 -7.03 0.46 0.40
N LYS A 125 -6.11 1.21 0.99
CA LYS A 125 -5.22 2.11 0.24
C LYS A 125 -4.20 1.28 -0.54
N SER A 126 -4.32 1.29 -1.85
CA SER A 126 -3.35 0.69 -2.77
C SER A 126 -3.54 1.23 -4.19
N GLY A 127 -2.48 1.24 -4.99
CA GLY A 127 -2.52 1.71 -6.37
C GLY A 127 -3.59 1.02 -7.22
N LEU A 128 -3.81 -0.29 -7.00
CA LEU A 128 -4.83 -1.05 -7.73
C LEU A 128 -6.26 -0.53 -7.47
N TYR A 129 -6.58 -0.23 -6.20
CA TYR A 129 -7.89 0.34 -5.85
C TYR A 129 -8.03 1.77 -6.39
N SER A 130 -6.94 2.56 -6.32
CA SER A 130 -6.90 3.92 -6.86
C SER A 130 -7.20 3.93 -8.36
N MET A 131 -6.53 3.11 -9.15
CA MET A 131 -6.76 3.02 -10.59
C MET A 131 -8.21 2.62 -10.94
N ARG A 132 -8.83 1.77 -10.16
CA ARG A 132 -10.22 1.34 -10.39
C ARG A 132 -11.27 2.37 -10.02
N GLN A 133 -10.94 3.31 -9.16
CA GLN A 133 -11.80 4.44 -8.85
C GLN A 133 -11.83 5.45 -10.01
N VAL A 134 -10.79 5.53 -10.83
CA VAL A 134 -10.65 6.52 -11.91
C VAL A 134 -11.84 6.53 -12.89
N PRO A 135 -12.31 5.40 -13.45
CA PRO A 135 -13.46 5.42 -14.37
C PRO A 135 -14.74 5.92 -13.71
N VAL A 136 -14.95 5.56 -12.42
CA VAL A 136 -16.12 6.02 -11.67
C VAL A 136 -16.01 7.52 -11.37
N LEU A 137 -14.82 7.98 -10.97
CA LEU A 137 -14.55 9.40 -10.76
C LEU A 137 -14.82 10.21 -12.03
N ALA A 138 -14.27 9.80 -13.17
CA ALA A 138 -14.47 10.51 -14.45
C ALA A 138 -15.95 10.59 -14.84
N ALA A 139 -16.68 9.48 -14.68
CA ALA A 139 -18.12 9.45 -14.95
C ALA A 139 -18.89 10.38 -14.00
N ASN A 140 -18.55 10.37 -12.70
CA ASN A 140 -19.23 11.17 -11.70
C ASN A 140 -18.94 12.65 -11.83
N LEU A 141 -17.69 13.05 -12.11
CA LEU A 141 -17.34 14.45 -12.42
C LEU A 141 -18.13 14.95 -13.62
N SER A 142 -18.20 14.14 -14.69
CA SER A 142 -18.95 14.49 -15.89
C SER A 142 -20.47 14.59 -15.63
N ALA A 143 -21.03 13.70 -14.79
CA ALA A 143 -22.43 13.76 -14.39
C ALA A 143 -22.72 14.95 -13.50
N ALA A 144 -21.89 15.24 -12.51
CA ALA A 144 -22.03 16.38 -11.62
C ALA A 144 -22.08 17.72 -12.37
N LEU A 145 -21.19 17.90 -13.38
CA LEU A 145 -21.18 19.10 -14.21
C LEU A 145 -22.44 19.28 -15.05
N ARG A 146 -23.17 18.19 -15.36
CA ARG A 146 -24.40 18.21 -16.16
C ARG A 146 -25.67 18.04 -15.32
N GLY A 147 -25.57 18.03 -14.00
CA GLY A 147 -26.71 17.77 -13.12
C GLY A 147 -27.29 16.35 -13.23
N GLY A 148 -26.47 15.38 -13.66
CA GLY A 148 -26.88 13.99 -13.86
C GLY A 148 -26.68 13.14 -12.60
N ALA A 149 -27.21 11.90 -12.63
CA ALA A 149 -27.08 10.94 -11.53
C ALA A 149 -25.65 10.40 -11.41
N LEU A 150 -25.15 10.31 -10.18
CA LEU A 150 -23.85 9.74 -9.87
C LEU A 150 -23.92 8.23 -9.72
N ARG A 151 -22.79 7.57 -9.93
CA ARG A 151 -22.62 6.11 -9.80
C ARG A 151 -21.81 5.77 -8.57
N ASP A 152 -22.19 4.68 -7.90
CA ASP A 152 -21.43 4.17 -6.78
C ASP A 152 -20.21 3.38 -7.26
N TYR A 153 -19.06 3.61 -6.62
CA TYR A 153 -17.94 2.71 -6.68
C TYR A 153 -18.25 1.45 -5.86
N LYS A 154 -18.37 0.32 -6.55
CA LYS A 154 -18.63 -0.97 -5.89
C LYS A 154 -17.30 -1.56 -5.41
N THR A 155 -17.19 -1.72 -4.10
CA THR A 155 -16.08 -2.46 -3.50
C THR A 155 -16.24 -3.94 -3.85
N HIS A 156 -15.29 -4.47 -4.59
CA HIS A 156 -15.20 -5.92 -4.78
C HIS A 156 -14.36 -6.44 -3.62
N GLY A 157 -14.83 -7.40 -2.86
CA GLY A 157 -14.21 -7.95 -1.65
C GLY A 157 -12.70 -8.18 -1.71
N GLN A 158 -12.11 -8.82 -0.71
CA GLN A 158 -10.65 -9.02 -0.63
C GLN A 158 -10.10 -9.66 -1.90
N ARG A 159 -9.25 -8.92 -2.59
CA ARG A 159 -8.60 -9.38 -3.81
C ARG A 159 -7.29 -10.09 -3.50
N PRO A 160 -6.84 -10.97 -4.41
CA PRO A 160 -5.51 -11.54 -4.31
C PRO A 160 -4.45 -10.44 -4.25
N LEU A 161 -3.51 -10.57 -3.32
CA LEU A 161 -2.28 -9.78 -3.33
C LEU A 161 -1.24 -10.53 -4.14
N LEU A 162 -0.65 -9.89 -5.13
CA LEU A 162 0.49 -10.39 -5.89
C LEU A 162 1.71 -9.51 -5.57
N LEU A 163 2.77 -10.14 -5.06
CA LEU A 163 4.05 -9.49 -4.75
C LEU A 163 5.12 -10.06 -5.66
N ALA A 164 5.82 -9.24 -6.42
CA ALA A 164 6.97 -9.68 -7.20
C ALA A 164 8.04 -10.27 -6.27
N SER A 165 8.56 -11.45 -6.63
CA SER A 165 9.58 -12.15 -5.84
C SER A 165 11.01 -11.77 -6.20
N GLY A 166 11.20 -10.87 -7.17
CA GLY A 166 12.49 -10.34 -7.59
C GLY A 166 13.30 -11.28 -8.53
N ASP A 167 12.76 -12.45 -8.87
CA ASP A 167 13.36 -13.46 -9.77
C ASP A 167 12.49 -13.73 -11.01
N GLY A 168 11.60 -12.78 -11.34
CA GLY A 168 10.61 -12.92 -12.39
C GLY A 168 9.35 -13.70 -11.98
N GLY A 169 9.30 -14.21 -10.75
CA GLY A 169 8.12 -14.82 -10.14
C GLY A 169 7.31 -13.82 -9.32
N ALA A 170 6.19 -14.31 -8.76
CA ALA A 170 5.42 -13.58 -7.76
C ALA A 170 4.87 -14.50 -6.67
N LEU A 171 4.59 -13.90 -5.52
CA LEU A 171 3.91 -14.52 -4.38
C LEU A 171 2.46 -14.08 -4.40
N LEU A 172 1.55 -15.05 -4.37
CA LEU A 172 0.11 -14.83 -4.30
C LEU A 172 -0.38 -15.07 -2.87
N GLY A 173 -1.17 -14.16 -2.36
CA GLY A 173 -1.97 -14.34 -1.15
C GLY A 173 -3.43 -14.00 -1.40
N TRP A 174 -4.35 -14.90 -1.06
CA TRP A 174 -5.78 -14.69 -1.20
C TRP A 174 -6.54 -15.43 -0.10
N HIS A 175 -7.27 -14.70 0.74
CA HIS A 175 -7.89 -15.25 1.96
C HIS A 175 -6.87 -16.04 2.78
N GLN A 176 -7.07 -17.34 2.95
CA GLN A 176 -6.15 -18.24 3.65
C GLN A 176 -5.17 -18.96 2.70
N TRP A 177 -5.28 -18.74 1.38
CA TRP A 177 -4.46 -19.41 0.38
C TRP A 177 -3.23 -18.60 0.03
N SER A 178 -2.14 -19.31 -0.25
CA SER A 178 -0.94 -18.71 -0.81
C SER A 178 -0.27 -19.63 -1.80
N ALA A 179 0.29 -19.05 -2.85
CA ALA A 179 1.06 -19.75 -3.86
C ALA A 179 2.25 -18.87 -4.28
N GLY A 180 3.13 -19.38 -5.11
CA GLY A 180 4.24 -18.60 -5.65
C GLY A 180 4.89 -19.30 -6.84
N GLY A 181 5.58 -18.55 -7.67
CA GLY A 181 6.34 -19.06 -8.82
C GLY A 181 6.25 -18.16 -10.04
N GLN A 182 6.90 -18.61 -11.12
CA GLN A 182 7.05 -17.85 -12.38
C GLN A 182 5.70 -17.57 -13.07
N LEU A 183 4.73 -18.50 -12.97
CA LEU A 183 3.41 -18.31 -13.56
C LEU A 183 2.71 -17.07 -12.96
N TYR A 184 2.82 -16.90 -11.65
CA TYR A 184 2.24 -15.75 -10.96
C TYR A 184 2.97 -14.44 -11.28
N GLY A 185 4.25 -14.49 -11.61
CA GLY A 185 5.01 -13.36 -12.15
C GLY A 185 4.41 -12.84 -13.45
N ARG A 186 4.16 -13.74 -14.41
CA ARG A 186 3.49 -13.39 -15.69
C ARG A 186 2.10 -12.80 -15.48
N CYS A 187 1.32 -13.35 -14.54
CA CYS A 187 0.03 -12.78 -14.18
C CYS A 187 0.19 -11.36 -13.63
N LYS A 188 1.17 -11.13 -12.72
CA LYS A 188 1.43 -9.81 -12.17
C LYS A 188 1.79 -8.81 -13.26
N ASP A 189 2.71 -9.16 -14.16
CA ASP A 189 3.12 -8.30 -15.28
C ASP A 189 1.94 -7.90 -16.19
N TYR A 190 0.96 -8.79 -16.34
CA TYR A 190 -0.26 -8.49 -17.10
C TYR A 190 -1.17 -7.50 -16.36
N PHE A 191 -1.23 -7.57 -15.03
CA PHE A 191 -2.09 -6.68 -14.22
C PHE A 191 -1.46 -5.31 -13.97
N ASP A 192 -0.12 -5.20 -14.05
CA ASP A 192 0.62 -3.96 -13.83
C ASP A 192 0.75 -3.10 -15.11
N ARG A 193 0.37 -3.64 -16.27
CA ARG A 193 0.28 -2.93 -17.56
C ARG A 193 -1.08 -2.29 -17.77
#